data_107965d809d60066c0945706a6f73bb0
#
_entry.id   107965d809d60066c0945706a6f73bb0
#
_cell.length_a   1.000
_cell.length_b   1.000
_cell.length_c   1.000
_cell.angle_alpha   90.00
_cell.angle_beta   90.00
_cell.angle_gamma   90.00
#
_symmetry.space_group_name_H-M   'P 1'
#
loop_
_entity.id
_entity.type
_entity.pdbx_description
1 polymer ?
#
loop_
_entity_poly.entity_id
_entity_poly.type
_entity_poly.pdbx_seq_one_letter_code
_entity_poly.pdbx_strand_id
1 'polypeptide(L)'
;MRYLFGAVLLIALIQFLPLNAQAELVFGSYGRVGVGSNLDGRSGQTIRVTRHGPRVEERPYAEVDFAYHQREGTPFETHLTLGLGESLFHSNGDFDSSIAIRNLYLEWQDIFVDGLHIWAGSRMYRGDDIYLLDFWPLDEQNTLGAGVTYEKDGHQTRVHLGVHRLNDPFQIQTIEVPDLEFGTRDVAFMERQRGILTARHQALVDLDSQYGMKWVVYSEGHALPKGTYREDDLDILNLPSDWGLLVGGELSLYQKNRANYLNLFLKYATGLATVDELEIPTKASLMEKTAGSHEYLVGTSANYEAGDWGLLWGSYARYFVDADDNIYDYDDRFEFATVLRPTYFVNENFHLLTEASVQVLRPNGISPVTQEHDIPMAFQFAIMPTLAASKGSYARPHLRFIVATTFQNDDARALFAEEDPRSQYNRHDYVGLLAEWWFNSSRYQ
;
A
#
# COMPACT_ATOMS: atom_id res chain seq x y z
N MET A 1 -22.12 -6.66 21.64
CA MET A 1 -21.59 -7.49 22.74
C MET A 1 -20.36 -8.33 22.37
N ARG A 2 -20.19 -8.82 21.13
CA ARG A 2 -19.01 -9.61 20.71
C ARG A 2 -17.69 -8.81 20.64
N TYR A 3 -17.73 -7.52 20.40
CA TYR A 3 -16.53 -6.67 20.26
C TYR A 3 -15.96 -6.15 21.60
N LEU A 4 -16.78 -6.06 22.65
CA LEU A 4 -16.30 -5.70 24.00
C LEU A 4 -15.42 -6.81 24.59
N PHE A 5 -15.70 -8.09 24.25
CA PHE A 5 -14.89 -9.22 24.72
C PHE A 5 -13.46 -9.22 24.17
N GLY A 6 -13.27 -8.78 22.92
CA GLY A 6 -11.93 -8.67 22.30
C GLY A 6 -11.06 -7.62 22.96
N ALA A 7 -11.61 -6.44 23.26
CA ALA A 7 -10.87 -5.36 23.90
C ALA A 7 -10.52 -5.69 25.37
N VAL A 8 -11.42 -6.35 26.09
CA VAL A 8 -11.19 -6.80 27.48
C VAL A 8 -10.15 -7.93 27.53
N LEU A 9 -10.14 -8.82 26.54
CA LEU A 9 -9.15 -9.88 26.43
C LEU A 9 -7.74 -9.32 26.14
N LEU A 10 -7.65 -8.29 25.32
CA LEU A 10 -6.39 -7.61 25.01
C LEU A 10 -5.80 -6.90 26.24
N ILE A 11 -6.65 -6.20 27.00
CA ILE A 11 -6.26 -5.52 28.25
C ILE A 11 -5.89 -6.57 29.35
N ALA A 12 -6.58 -7.69 29.40
CA ALA A 12 -6.26 -8.80 30.31
C ALA A 12 -4.94 -9.49 29.96
N LEU A 13 -4.64 -9.66 28.68
CA LEU A 13 -3.34 -10.21 28.23
C LEU A 13 -2.17 -9.31 28.60
N ILE A 14 -2.32 -7.99 28.55
CA ILE A 14 -1.31 -7.02 28.96
C ILE A 14 -1.03 -7.10 30.50
N GLN A 15 -2.04 -7.41 31.30
CA GLN A 15 -1.90 -7.51 32.77
C GLN A 15 -1.21 -8.82 33.24
N PHE A 16 -1.13 -9.85 32.40
CA PHE A 16 -0.47 -11.13 32.75
C PHE A 16 0.95 -11.27 32.22
N LEU A 17 1.46 -10.28 31.47
CA LEU A 17 2.87 -10.29 31.11
C LEU A 17 3.69 -9.94 32.36
N PRO A 18 4.65 -10.77 32.79
CA PRO A 18 5.56 -10.41 33.86
C PRO A 18 6.36 -9.20 33.38
N LEU A 19 6.06 -8.02 33.89
CA LEU A 19 6.87 -6.81 33.68
C LEU A 19 8.19 -6.98 34.43
N ASN A 20 9.10 -7.74 33.85
CA ASN A 20 10.48 -7.75 34.28
C ASN A 20 11.08 -6.38 33.94
N ALA A 21 12.02 -5.90 34.74
CA ALA A 21 12.62 -4.57 34.63
C ALA A 21 13.36 -4.30 33.29
N GLN A 22 13.38 -5.27 32.37
CA GLN A 22 14.02 -5.21 31.04
C GLN A 22 13.06 -5.47 29.87
N ALA A 23 11.76 -5.45 30.11
CA ALA A 23 10.76 -5.53 29.08
C ALA A 23 10.25 -4.13 28.74
N GLU A 24 10.13 -3.82 27.46
CA GLU A 24 9.68 -2.54 26.94
C GLU A 24 8.39 -2.72 26.14
N LEU A 25 7.37 -1.93 26.47
CA LEU A 25 6.14 -1.82 25.66
C LEU A 25 6.21 -0.52 24.87
N VAL A 26 6.27 -0.61 23.55
CA VAL A 26 6.27 0.53 22.64
C VAL A 26 4.88 0.71 22.06
N PHE A 27 4.39 1.93 22.10
CA PHE A 27 3.16 2.34 21.43
C PHE A 27 3.50 3.24 20.26
N GLY A 28 2.90 2.97 19.11
CA GLY A 28 3.02 3.77 17.91
C GLY A 28 1.68 4.09 17.29
N SER A 29 1.65 5.03 16.37
CA SER A 29 0.46 5.36 15.60
C SER A 29 0.83 6.06 14.30
N TYR A 30 0.10 5.73 13.25
CA TYR A 30 -0.06 6.54 12.06
C TYR A 30 -1.53 6.94 11.93
N GLY A 31 -1.81 8.16 11.50
CA GLY A 31 -3.18 8.54 11.22
C GLY A 31 -3.29 9.78 10.35
N ARG A 32 -4.36 9.81 9.60
CA ARG A 32 -4.79 10.96 8.81
C ARG A 32 -6.29 11.12 8.91
N VAL A 33 -6.71 12.35 9.12
CA VAL A 33 -8.11 12.73 9.25
C VAL A 33 -8.31 14.02 8.48
N GLY A 34 -9.20 14.00 7.53
CA GLY A 34 -9.49 15.17 6.71
C GLY A 34 -10.98 15.38 6.51
N VAL A 35 -11.34 16.61 6.26
CA VAL A 35 -12.66 17.02 5.80
C VAL A 35 -12.46 17.99 4.66
N GLY A 36 -13.23 17.83 3.59
CA GLY A 36 -13.15 18.69 2.43
C GLY A 36 -14.48 18.80 1.69
N SER A 37 -14.58 19.83 0.92
CA SER A 37 -15.71 20.15 0.10
C SER A 37 -15.25 20.73 -1.23
N ASN A 38 -16.07 20.63 -2.27
CA ASN A 38 -15.93 21.48 -3.43
C ASN A 38 -16.50 22.89 -3.13
N LEU A 39 -16.31 23.85 -4.04
CA LEU A 39 -16.80 25.22 -3.83
C LEU A 39 -18.33 25.35 -3.84
N ASP A 40 -19.05 24.31 -4.28
CA ASP A 40 -20.52 24.24 -4.28
C ASP A 40 -21.10 23.65 -2.99
N GLY A 41 -20.26 23.34 -1.99
CA GLY A 41 -20.67 22.76 -0.72
C GLY A 41 -20.97 21.26 -0.74
N ARG A 42 -20.59 20.55 -1.83
CA ARG A 42 -20.65 19.09 -1.94
C ARG A 42 -19.33 18.49 -1.47
N SER A 43 -19.30 17.19 -1.20
CA SER A 43 -18.04 16.50 -0.92
C SER A 43 -17.05 16.68 -2.08
N GLY A 44 -15.78 16.91 -1.78
CA GLY A 44 -14.73 16.99 -2.78
C GLY A 44 -14.62 15.67 -3.56
N GLN A 45 -14.29 15.76 -4.84
CA GLN A 45 -14.13 14.60 -5.71
C GLN A 45 -12.67 14.38 -6.03
N THR A 46 -12.15 13.21 -5.67
CA THR A 46 -10.79 12.81 -6.06
C THR A 46 -10.80 12.34 -7.52
N ILE A 47 -10.02 12.99 -8.37
CA ILE A 47 -9.82 12.59 -9.76
C ILE A 47 -8.54 11.75 -9.83
N ARG A 48 -8.71 10.49 -10.13
CA ARG A 48 -7.61 9.55 -10.30
C ARG A 48 -7.79 8.80 -11.61
N VAL A 49 -6.83 8.95 -12.52
CA VAL A 49 -6.81 8.27 -13.82
C VAL A 49 -5.75 7.18 -13.89
N THR A 50 -4.79 7.19 -12.97
CA THR A 50 -3.78 6.15 -12.79
C THR A 50 -4.02 5.39 -11.48
N ARG A 51 -3.44 4.20 -11.33
CA ARG A 51 -3.59 3.39 -10.12
C ARG A 51 -3.12 4.13 -8.87
N HIS A 52 -1.94 4.76 -8.93
CA HIS A 52 -1.39 5.59 -7.85
C HIS A 52 -1.37 7.05 -8.29
N GLY A 53 -2.04 7.91 -7.56
CA GLY A 53 -2.17 9.33 -7.86
C GLY A 53 -1.81 10.22 -6.66
N PRO A 54 -1.88 11.55 -6.81
CA PRO A 54 -1.50 12.50 -5.77
C PRO A 54 -2.36 12.34 -4.50
N ARG A 55 -1.77 12.72 -3.36
CA ARG A 55 -2.34 12.55 -2.02
C ARG A 55 -2.86 13.88 -1.43
N VAL A 56 -3.58 14.66 -2.21
CA VAL A 56 -4.12 15.94 -1.71
C VAL A 56 -5.46 15.72 -0.98
N GLU A 57 -6.33 14.91 -1.57
CA GLU A 57 -7.66 14.58 -1.02
C GLU A 57 -7.64 13.15 -0.46
N GLU A 58 -7.16 12.98 0.75
CA GLU A 58 -7.01 11.66 1.35
C GLU A 58 -8.20 11.28 2.23
N ARG A 59 -8.62 10.01 2.13
CA ARG A 59 -9.63 9.44 3.03
C ARG A 59 -9.06 9.27 4.43
N PRO A 60 -9.89 9.38 5.47
CA PRO A 60 -9.51 9.07 6.84
C PRO A 60 -8.95 7.65 6.95
N TYR A 61 -7.87 7.53 7.72
CA TYR A 61 -7.22 6.26 8.00
C TYR A 61 -6.44 6.38 9.32
N ALA A 62 -6.38 5.32 10.09
CA ALA A 62 -5.56 5.28 11.29
C ALA A 62 -4.95 3.89 11.50
N GLU A 63 -3.76 3.85 12.07
CA GLU A 63 -3.11 2.64 12.58
C GLU A 63 -2.71 2.85 14.05
N VAL A 64 -2.82 1.79 14.83
CA VAL A 64 -2.31 1.70 16.19
C VAL A 64 -1.36 0.52 16.27
N ASP A 65 -0.15 0.78 16.73
CA ASP A 65 0.92 -0.18 16.85
C ASP A 65 1.24 -0.45 18.32
N PHE A 66 1.38 -1.72 18.65
CA PHE A 66 1.88 -2.19 19.94
C PHE A 66 3.02 -3.15 19.70
N ALA A 67 4.18 -2.85 20.26
CA ALA A 67 5.32 -3.75 20.25
C ALA A 67 5.74 -4.05 21.69
N TYR A 68 6.01 -5.32 21.98
CA TYR A 68 6.59 -5.75 23.25
C TYR A 68 7.97 -6.34 22.97
N HIS A 69 8.99 -5.80 23.61
CA HIS A 69 10.37 -6.21 23.47
C HIS A 69 10.86 -6.86 24.78
N GLN A 70 11.28 -8.12 24.72
CA GLN A 70 11.96 -8.82 25.79
C GLN A 70 13.46 -8.87 25.46
N ARG A 71 14.29 -8.33 26.33
CA ARG A 71 15.75 -8.25 26.08
C ARG A 71 16.59 -9.20 26.94
N GLU A 72 16.02 -9.73 28.03
CA GLU A 72 16.67 -10.74 28.88
C GLU A 72 16.47 -12.15 28.35
N GLY A 73 17.49 -12.98 28.45
CA GLY A 73 17.50 -14.35 27.96
C GLY A 73 17.67 -14.38 26.44
N THR A 74 16.84 -15.17 25.74
CA THR A 74 16.75 -15.10 24.26
C THR A 74 15.88 -13.92 23.91
N PRO A 75 16.41 -12.87 23.25
CA PRO A 75 15.64 -11.69 22.93
C PRO A 75 14.49 -12.04 21.95
N PHE A 76 13.31 -11.49 22.21
CA PHE A 76 12.19 -11.60 21.28
C PHE A 76 11.33 -10.34 21.30
N GLU A 77 10.59 -10.16 20.23
CA GLU A 77 9.56 -9.12 20.14
C GLU A 77 8.25 -9.67 19.60
N THR A 78 7.15 -9.05 20.00
CA THR A 78 5.82 -9.29 19.42
C THR A 78 5.25 -7.98 18.92
N HIS A 79 4.63 -8.02 17.77
CA HIS A 79 3.99 -6.86 17.17
C HIS A 79 2.50 -7.11 16.95
N LEU A 80 1.69 -6.08 17.24
CA LEU A 80 0.28 -6.00 16.86
C LEU A 80 0.05 -4.64 16.21
N THR A 81 -0.36 -4.63 14.96
CA THR A 81 -0.81 -3.41 14.25
C THR A 81 -2.28 -3.58 13.86
N LEU A 82 -3.11 -2.65 14.32
CA LEU A 82 -4.52 -2.54 13.94
C LEU A 82 -4.69 -1.39 12.96
N GLY A 83 -5.14 -1.68 11.74
CA GLY A 83 -5.55 -0.69 10.74
C GLY A 83 -7.05 -0.43 10.85
N LEU A 84 -7.42 0.85 10.87
CA LEU A 84 -8.79 1.34 10.93
C LEU A 84 -9.08 2.12 9.66
N GLY A 85 -10.08 1.70 8.89
CA GLY A 85 -10.45 2.31 7.62
C GLY A 85 -11.95 2.52 7.45
N GLU A 86 -12.35 2.99 6.29
CA GLU A 86 -13.74 3.24 5.89
C GLU A 86 -14.46 4.28 6.76
N SER A 87 -15.66 3.97 7.25
CA SER A 87 -16.48 4.87 8.09
C SER A 87 -15.94 4.97 9.51
N LEU A 88 -14.78 5.61 9.70
CA LEU A 88 -14.15 5.77 11.02
C LEU A 88 -14.96 6.62 12.01
N PHE A 89 -15.83 7.48 11.50
CA PHE A 89 -16.50 8.48 12.35
C PHE A 89 -18.02 8.27 12.35
N HIS A 90 -18.58 8.13 13.51
CA HIS A 90 -20.04 8.05 13.70
C HIS A 90 -20.79 9.36 13.33
N SER A 91 -20.08 10.40 12.91
CA SER A 91 -20.68 11.63 12.37
C SER A 91 -21.50 11.41 11.08
N ASN A 92 -21.34 10.26 10.43
CA ASN A 92 -22.21 9.81 9.33
C ASN A 92 -23.50 9.12 9.80
N GLY A 93 -23.69 8.94 11.13
CA GLY A 93 -24.84 8.24 11.71
C GLY A 93 -24.62 6.76 11.98
N ASP A 94 -23.49 6.18 11.54
CA ASP A 94 -23.17 4.77 11.66
C ASP A 94 -22.03 4.55 12.65
N PHE A 95 -21.95 3.33 13.21
CA PHE A 95 -20.83 2.84 14.03
C PHE A 95 -20.08 1.70 13.32
N ASP A 96 -20.14 1.68 12.00
CA ASP A 96 -19.50 0.66 11.18
C ASP A 96 -18.11 1.12 10.77
N SER A 97 -17.08 0.51 11.36
CA SER A 97 -15.70 0.69 10.94
C SER A 97 -15.08 -0.68 10.64
N SER A 98 -14.29 -0.76 9.59
CA SER A 98 -13.48 -1.94 9.30
C SER A 98 -12.20 -1.88 10.11
N ILE A 99 -11.91 -2.96 10.84
CA ILE A 99 -10.66 -3.16 11.57
C ILE A 99 -9.91 -4.31 10.92
N ALA A 100 -8.70 -4.04 10.46
CA ALA A 100 -7.79 -5.05 9.93
C ALA A 100 -6.61 -5.27 10.89
N ILE A 101 -6.23 -6.52 11.10
CA ILE A 101 -4.95 -6.86 11.74
C ILE A 101 -3.90 -6.87 10.64
N ARG A 102 -2.99 -5.88 10.64
CA ARG A 102 -1.93 -5.76 9.65
C ARG A 102 -0.67 -6.51 10.06
N ASN A 103 -0.31 -6.44 11.34
CA ASN A 103 0.75 -7.23 11.94
C ASN A 103 0.21 -7.98 13.15
N LEU A 104 0.55 -9.25 13.25
CA LEU A 104 0.45 -10.05 14.46
C LEU A 104 1.50 -11.15 14.34
N TYR A 105 2.71 -10.87 14.81
CA TYR A 105 3.81 -11.82 14.72
C TYR A 105 4.68 -11.81 15.96
N LEU A 106 5.45 -12.89 16.12
CA LEU A 106 6.53 -13.05 17.07
C LEU A 106 7.84 -13.17 16.30
N GLU A 107 8.87 -12.45 16.72
CA GLU A 107 10.23 -12.53 16.20
C GLU A 107 11.22 -12.82 17.32
N TRP A 108 12.02 -13.87 17.17
CA TRP A 108 13.21 -14.09 17.98
C TRP A 108 14.39 -13.40 17.32
N GLN A 109 15.15 -12.66 18.14
CA GLN A 109 16.32 -11.91 17.71
C GLN A 109 17.61 -12.60 18.15
N ASP A 110 18.67 -12.46 17.35
CA ASP A 110 20.02 -12.97 17.63
C ASP A 110 20.05 -14.46 18.01
N ILE A 111 19.14 -15.26 17.41
CA ILE A 111 19.04 -16.68 17.71
C ILE A 111 20.15 -17.46 17.01
N PHE A 112 20.88 -18.30 17.76
CA PHE A 112 22.03 -19.09 17.34
C PHE A 112 23.30 -18.28 17.00
N VAL A 113 23.16 -17.14 16.28
CA VAL A 113 24.25 -16.23 15.90
C VAL A 113 23.73 -14.79 15.90
N ASP A 114 24.62 -13.83 16.23
CA ASP A 114 24.29 -12.42 16.22
C ASP A 114 23.81 -11.98 14.83
N GLY A 115 22.72 -11.22 14.81
CA GLY A 115 22.09 -10.70 13.59
C GLY A 115 21.17 -11.69 12.87
N LEU A 116 20.94 -12.91 13.41
CA LEU A 116 19.98 -13.85 12.87
C LEU A 116 18.63 -13.74 13.61
N HIS A 117 17.59 -13.35 12.89
CA HIS A 117 16.23 -13.20 13.41
C HIS A 117 15.30 -14.19 12.70
N ILE A 118 14.37 -14.77 13.46
CA ILE A 118 13.35 -15.71 12.93
C ILE A 118 12.00 -15.27 13.42
N TRP A 119 11.04 -15.11 12.51
CA TRP A 119 9.70 -14.70 12.86
C TRP A 119 8.64 -15.66 12.32
N ALA A 120 7.45 -15.62 12.94
CA ALA A 120 6.25 -16.31 12.46
C ALA A 120 5.00 -15.52 12.83
N GLY A 121 3.99 -15.53 11.95
CA GLY A 121 2.71 -14.86 12.13
C GLY A 121 2.21 -14.15 10.87
N SER A 122 1.40 -13.11 11.05
CA SER A 122 1.01 -12.18 9.99
C SER A 122 1.94 -10.98 10.04
N ARG A 123 2.67 -10.74 8.96
CA ARG A 123 3.62 -9.62 8.89
C ARG A 123 3.40 -8.81 7.61
N MET A 124 3.28 -7.50 7.80
CA MET A 124 3.30 -6.54 6.72
C MET A 124 4.74 -6.11 6.49
N TYR A 125 5.30 -6.46 5.34
CA TYR A 125 6.56 -5.91 4.88
C TYR A 125 6.31 -4.67 4.04
N ARG A 126 7.15 -3.65 4.27
CA ARG A 126 7.19 -2.45 3.44
C ARG A 126 8.63 -2.09 3.18
N GLY A 127 8.94 -1.86 1.90
CA GLY A 127 10.17 -1.24 1.45
C GLY A 127 10.09 0.29 1.53
N ASP A 128 10.97 0.98 0.81
CA ASP A 128 10.86 2.42 0.64
C ASP A 128 9.66 2.74 -0.27
N ASP A 129 8.99 3.85 0.02
CA ASP A 129 7.81 4.29 -0.71
C ASP A 129 8.08 5.47 -1.66
N ILE A 130 7.15 5.68 -2.54
CA ILE A 130 6.93 6.96 -3.23
C ILE A 130 5.84 7.68 -2.44
N TYR A 131 6.23 8.33 -1.34
CA TYR A 131 5.34 8.92 -0.35
C TYR A 131 4.20 9.75 -0.96
N LEU A 132 4.49 10.58 -1.98
CA LEU A 132 3.50 11.46 -2.62
C LEU A 132 2.42 10.70 -3.40
N LEU A 133 2.62 9.41 -3.66
CA LEU A 133 1.70 8.54 -4.39
C LEU A 133 1.11 7.41 -3.53
N ASP A 134 1.51 7.30 -2.25
CA ASP A 134 1.15 6.19 -1.33
C ASP A 134 1.42 4.83 -1.97
N PHE A 135 2.63 4.68 -2.52
CA PHE A 135 2.99 3.53 -3.33
C PHE A 135 4.36 2.96 -2.94
N TRP A 136 4.40 1.64 -2.72
CA TRP A 136 5.61 0.85 -2.48
C TRP A 136 5.93 0.06 -3.75
N PRO A 137 6.92 0.47 -4.57
CA PRO A 137 7.22 -0.20 -5.84
C PRO A 137 7.72 -1.63 -5.70
N LEU A 138 8.42 -1.92 -4.60
CA LEU A 138 8.92 -3.23 -4.20
C LEU A 138 8.37 -3.60 -2.83
N ASP A 139 8.58 -4.82 -2.38
CA ASP A 139 8.40 -5.25 -0.98
C ASP A 139 7.13 -4.64 -0.32
N GLU A 140 5.99 -4.92 -0.92
CA GLU A 140 4.66 -4.60 -0.40
C GLU A 140 3.91 -5.89 -0.10
N GLN A 141 4.30 -6.58 0.97
CA GLN A 141 3.75 -7.88 1.32
C GLN A 141 2.95 -7.82 2.63
N ASN A 142 1.80 -8.47 2.63
CA ASN A 142 0.96 -8.68 3.81
C ASN A 142 0.50 -10.14 3.85
N THR A 143 1.39 -11.03 4.34
CA THR A 143 1.21 -12.47 4.29
C THR A 143 1.14 -13.07 5.68
N LEU A 144 0.52 -14.24 5.78
CA LEU A 144 0.58 -15.10 6.95
C LEU A 144 1.64 -16.18 6.70
N GLY A 145 2.71 -16.20 7.51
CA GLY A 145 3.82 -17.11 7.26
C GLY A 145 4.93 -17.05 8.29
N ALA A 146 6.14 -17.30 7.81
CA ALA A 146 7.35 -17.24 8.61
C ALA A 146 8.53 -16.80 7.75
N GLY A 147 9.55 -16.24 8.39
CA GLY A 147 10.73 -15.78 7.68
C GLY A 147 11.96 -15.72 8.55
N VAL A 148 13.07 -15.48 7.87
CA VAL A 148 14.39 -15.35 8.45
C VAL A 148 15.02 -14.06 7.95
N THR A 149 15.61 -13.30 8.86
CA THR A 149 16.43 -12.11 8.54
C THR A 149 17.84 -12.35 9.07
N TYR A 150 18.83 -12.08 8.25
CA TYR A 150 20.24 -12.02 8.69
C TYR A 150 20.79 -10.63 8.40
N GLU A 151 21.32 -10.00 9.45
CA GLU A 151 21.80 -8.63 9.41
C GLU A 151 23.20 -8.55 9.98
N LYS A 152 24.14 -8.01 9.21
CA LYS A 152 25.52 -7.84 9.62
C LYS A 152 26.25 -6.82 8.76
N ASP A 153 27.05 -5.96 9.40
CA ASP A 153 28.00 -5.03 8.74
C ASP A 153 27.33 -4.17 7.63
N GLY A 154 26.10 -3.69 7.85
CA GLY A 154 25.35 -2.89 6.89
C GLY A 154 24.66 -3.69 5.78
N HIS A 155 24.77 -5.03 5.81
CA HIS A 155 24.03 -5.94 4.93
C HIS A 155 22.84 -6.54 5.67
N GLN A 156 21.71 -6.64 5.00
CA GLN A 156 20.52 -7.35 5.49
C GLN A 156 19.97 -8.25 4.40
N THR A 157 19.80 -9.52 4.73
CA THR A 157 19.12 -10.50 3.85
C THR A 157 17.87 -11.00 4.54
N ARG A 158 16.74 -10.93 3.88
CA ARG A 158 15.45 -11.47 4.34
C ARG A 158 14.94 -12.50 3.36
N VAL A 159 14.45 -13.62 3.89
CA VAL A 159 13.72 -14.63 3.12
C VAL A 159 12.47 -14.97 3.90
N HIS A 160 11.33 -14.97 3.27
CA HIS A 160 10.10 -15.44 3.92
C HIS A 160 9.23 -16.27 2.99
N LEU A 161 8.48 -17.16 3.58
CA LEU A 161 7.43 -17.94 2.94
C LEU A 161 6.11 -17.59 3.61
N GLY A 162 5.17 -17.12 2.81
CA GLY A 162 3.85 -16.72 3.27
C GLY A 162 2.76 -17.21 2.36
N VAL A 163 1.53 -17.02 2.81
CA VAL A 163 0.33 -17.37 2.05
C VAL A 163 -0.60 -16.19 1.97
N HIS A 164 -1.25 -16.08 0.83
CA HIS A 164 -2.28 -15.11 0.53
C HIS A 164 -3.64 -15.76 0.42
N ARG A 165 -4.66 -15.12 0.96
CA ARG A 165 -6.03 -15.63 1.01
C ARG A 165 -6.99 -14.54 0.55
N LEU A 166 -7.00 -14.26 -0.75
CA LEU A 166 -7.95 -13.32 -1.33
C LEU A 166 -9.36 -13.91 -1.27
N ASN A 167 -10.34 -13.05 -1.00
CA ASN A 167 -11.75 -13.38 -1.19
C ASN A 167 -12.11 -13.21 -2.66
N ASP A 168 -11.62 -14.14 -3.48
CA ASP A 168 -11.69 -14.11 -4.92
C ASP A 168 -12.06 -15.51 -5.43
N PRO A 169 -12.88 -15.68 -6.49
CA PRO A 169 -13.24 -16.96 -7.08
C PRO A 169 -12.05 -17.83 -7.50
N PHE A 170 -10.89 -17.24 -7.77
CA PHE A 170 -9.65 -17.99 -8.00
C PHE A 170 -9.16 -18.77 -6.79
N GLN A 171 -9.56 -18.39 -5.57
CA GLN A 171 -9.11 -19.00 -4.31
C GLN A 171 -10.25 -19.51 -3.45
N ILE A 172 -11.38 -18.81 -3.38
CA ILE A 172 -12.49 -19.11 -2.49
C ILE A 172 -13.74 -19.46 -3.30
N GLN A 173 -14.46 -20.47 -2.85
CA GLN A 173 -15.78 -20.84 -3.34
C GLN A 173 -16.83 -20.71 -2.24
N THR A 174 -18.04 -20.34 -2.64
CA THR A 174 -19.22 -20.44 -1.78
C THR A 174 -20.12 -21.52 -2.32
N ILE A 175 -20.48 -22.48 -1.48
CA ILE A 175 -21.39 -23.58 -1.82
C ILE A 175 -22.55 -23.60 -0.84
N GLU A 176 -23.70 -23.97 -1.34
CA GLU A 176 -24.88 -24.24 -0.54
C GLU A 176 -24.79 -25.64 0.09
N VAL A 177 -24.99 -25.73 1.38
CA VAL A 177 -24.98 -26.99 2.14
C VAL A 177 -26.24 -27.10 2.98
N PRO A 178 -26.71 -28.31 3.30
CA PRO A 178 -27.83 -28.47 4.23
C PRO A 178 -27.56 -27.82 5.58
N ASP A 179 -28.53 -27.05 6.08
CA ASP A 179 -28.47 -26.52 7.44
C ASP A 179 -28.92 -27.59 8.44
N LEU A 180 -28.35 -27.55 9.66
CA LEU A 180 -28.71 -28.51 10.72
C LEU A 180 -30.14 -28.32 11.25
N GLU A 181 -30.69 -27.09 11.11
CA GLU A 181 -32.04 -26.81 11.60
C GLU A 181 -33.07 -26.92 10.46
N PHE A 182 -33.01 -26.06 9.45
CA PHE A 182 -33.91 -26.08 8.31
C PHE A 182 -33.26 -25.50 7.06
N GLY A 183 -33.55 -26.13 5.91
CA GLY A 183 -33.15 -25.63 4.60
C GLY A 183 -31.67 -25.79 4.33
N THR A 184 -31.10 -24.74 3.73
CA THR A 184 -29.71 -24.72 3.30
C THR A 184 -29.04 -23.41 3.77
N ARG A 185 -27.71 -23.42 3.84
CA ARG A 185 -26.91 -22.25 4.13
C ARG A 185 -25.70 -22.19 3.21
N ASP A 186 -25.23 -21.00 2.92
CA ASP A 186 -24.01 -20.78 2.18
C ASP A 186 -22.78 -20.94 3.07
N VAL A 187 -21.82 -21.73 2.59
CA VAL A 187 -20.52 -21.93 3.24
C VAL A 187 -19.43 -21.54 2.26
N ALA A 188 -18.67 -20.52 2.62
CA ALA A 188 -17.45 -20.17 1.91
C ALA A 188 -16.28 -21.05 2.41
N PHE A 189 -15.52 -21.63 1.49
CA PHE A 189 -14.31 -22.38 1.81
C PHE A 189 -13.19 -22.05 0.83
N MET A 190 -11.96 -22.20 1.31
CA MET A 190 -10.78 -21.97 0.49
C MET A 190 -10.49 -23.22 -0.33
N GLU A 191 -10.58 -23.08 -1.65
CA GLU A 191 -10.23 -24.16 -2.58
C GLU A 191 -8.73 -24.19 -2.87
N ARG A 192 -8.11 -23.02 -3.05
CA ARG A 192 -6.69 -22.89 -3.37
C ARG A 192 -6.05 -21.77 -2.57
N GLN A 193 -4.80 -21.98 -2.18
CA GLN A 193 -4.04 -21.00 -1.43
C GLN A 193 -2.79 -20.57 -2.23
N ARG A 194 -2.64 -19.27 -2.48
CA ARG A 194 -1.46 -18.73 -3.13
C ARG A 194 -0.30 -18.69 -2.15
N GLY A 195 0.73 -19.47 -2.41
CA GLY A 195 2.02 -19.42 -1.70
C GLY A 195 2.93 -18.37 -2.33
N ILE A 196 3.65 -17.61 -1.50
CA ILE A 196 4.59 -16.58 -1.92
C ILE A 196 5.90 -16.81 -1.19
N LEU A 197 6.98 -16.99 -1.95
CA LEU A 197 8.36 -17.01 -1.45
C LEU A 197 9.03 -15.69 -1.83
N THR A 198 9.52 -14.95 -0.84
CA THR A 198 10.18 -13.65 -1.04
C THR A 198 11.62 -13.72 -0.63
N ALA A 199 12.50 -13.08 -1.39
CA ALA A 199 13.89 -12.84 -1.00
C ALA A 199 14.26 -11.38 -1.25
N ARG A 200 14.86 -10.75 -0.24
CA ARG A 200 15.35 -9.37 -0.29
C ARG A 200 16.76 -9.30 0.28
N HIS A 201 17.64 -8.65 -0.45
CA HIS A 201 18.97 -8.30 0.05
C HIS A 201 19.21 -6.81 -0.12
N GLN A 202 19.67 -6.16 0.94
CA GLN A 202 20.10 -4.76 0.91
C GLN A 202 21.49 -4.60 1.45
N ALA A 203 22.19 -3.58 0.98
CA ALA A 203 23.43 -3.14 1.57
C ALA A 203 23.48 -1.61 1.66
N LEU A 204 24.04 -1.14 2.78
CA LEU A 204 24.36 0.25 3.02
C LEU A 204 25.85 0.44 2.77
N VAL A 205 26.20 1.41 1.94
CA VAL A 205 27.59 1.72 1.55
C VAL A 205 27.89 3.18 1.86
N ASP A 206 28.92 3.41 2.62
CA ASP A 206 29.44 4.75 2.85
C ASP A 206 30.23 5.22 1.63
N LEU A 207 29.78 6.26 0.97
CA LEU A 207 30.49 6.86 -0.16
C LEU A 207 31.59 7.82 0.37
N ASP A 208 31.21 8.61 1.37
CA ASP A 208 32.12 9.49 2.11
C ASP A 208 31.54 9.85 3.50
N SER A 209 32.07 10.88 4.17
CA SER A 209 31.57 11.33 5.47
C SER A 209 30.19 11.97 5.43
N GLN A 210 29.72 12.42 4.28
CA GLN A 210 28.44 13.15 4.10
C GLN A 210 27.39 12.32 3.36
N TYR A 211 27.80 11.44 2.45
CA TYR A 211 26.88 10.70 1.57
C TYR A 211 26.97 9.19 1.80
N GLY A 212 25.84 8.56 1.68
CA GLY A 212 25.69 7.10 1.67
C GLY A 212 24.86 6.66 0.46
N MET A 213 24.98 5.39 0.17
CA MET A 213 24.22 4.69 -0.86
C MET A 213 23.60 3.44 -0.23
N LYS A 214 22.33 3.19 -0.54
CA LYS A 214 21.67 1.90 -0.30
C LYS A 214 21.34 1.28 -1.67
N TRP A 215 21.56 -0.01 -1.79
CA TRP A 215 21.00 -0.77 -2.89
C TRP A 215 20.20 -1.96 -2.37
N VAL A 216 19.16 -2.32 -3.09
CA VAL A 216 18.28 -3.43 -2.79
C VAL A 216 18.12 -4.29 -4.02
N VAL A 217 18.17 -5.61 -3.85
CA VAL A 217 17.68 -6.60 -4.81
C VAL A 217 16.52 -7.33 -4.17
N TYR A 218 15.45 -7.49 -4.92
CA TYR A 218 14.19 -8.04 -4.45
C TYR A 218 13.63 -9.07 -5.43
N SER A 219 13.04 -10.13 -4.93
CA SER A 219 12.34 -11.12 -5.75
C SER A 219 11.19 -11.79 -5.01
N GLU A 220 10.15 -12.15 -5.74
CA GLU A 220 9.02 -12.95 -5.27
C GLU A 220 8.74 -14.08 -6.26
N GLY A 221 8.46 -15.27 -5.72
CA GLY A 221 7.93 -16.40 -6.49
C GLY A 221 6.53 -16.74 -5.97
N HIS A 222 5.54 -16.72 -6.84
CA HIS A 222 4.14 -17.00 -6.52
C HIS A 222 3.75 -18.35 -7.10
N ALA A 223 2.98 -19.13 -6.35
CA ALA A 223 2.44 -20.40 -6.79
C ALA A 223 1.00 -20.59 -6.32
N LEU A 224 0.13 -20.97 -7.24
CA LEU A 224 -1.27 -21.32 -7.00
C LEU A 224 -1.49 -22.76 -7.48
N PRO A 225 -1.88 -23.71 -6.63
CA PRO A 225 -2.12 -25.07 -7.03
C PRO A 225 -3.33 -25.20 -7.97
N LYS A 226 -3.45 -26.33 -8.67
CA LYS A 226 -4.70 -26.69 -9.35
C LYS A 226 -5.82 -26.86 -8.33
N GLY A 227 -7.06 -26.61 -8.75
CA GLY A 227 -8.24 -26.76 -7.92
C GLY A 227 -9.49 -27.03 -8.75
N THR A 228 -10.65 -26.83 -8.13
CA THR A 228 -11.95 -26.93 -8.78
C THR A 228 -12.77 -25.70 -8.43
N TYR A 229 -13.70 -25.33 -9.29
CA TYR A 229 -14.70 -24.31 -9.04
C TYR A 229 -16.08 -24.86 -9.42
N ARG A 230 -17.06 -24.67 -8.56
CA ARG A 230 -18.44 -25.06 -8.82
C ARG A 230 -19.23 -23.79 -9.17
N GLU A 231 -19.65 -23.69 -10.40
CA GLU A 231 -20.40 -22.54 -10.90
C GLU A 231 -21.90 -22.68 -10.58
N ASP A 232 -22.42 -23.90 -10.73
CA ASP A 232 -23.79 -24.31 -10.38
C ASP A 232 -23.75 -25.71 -9.76
N ASP A 233 -24.87 -26.20 -9.27
CA ASP A 233 -24.98 -27.52 -8.60
C ASP A 233 -24.49 -28.72 -9.44
N LEU A 234 -24.31 -28.54 -10.74
CA LEU A 234 -24.02 -29.61 -11.69
C LEU A 234 -22.64 -29.48 -12.38
N ASP A 235 -22.09 -28.27 -12.52
CA ASP A 235 -20.89 -28.05 -13.30
C ASP A 235 -19.68 -27.77 -12.41
N ILE A 236 -18.71 -28.70 -12.42
CA ILE A 236 -17.42 -28.55 -11.75
C ILE A 236 -16.36 -28.20 -12.79
N LEU A 237 -15.84 -27.00 -12.71
CA LEU A 237 -14.72 -26.55 -13.53
C LEU A 237 -13.38 -26.95 -12.88
N ASN A 238 -12.46 -27.49 -13.67
CA ASN A 238 -11.10 -27.78 -13.21
C ASN A 238 -10.21 -26.56 -13.41
N LEU A 239 -9.78 -25.95 -12.34
CA LEU A 239 -8.91 -24.77 -12.36
C LEU A 239 -7.44 -25.19 -12.52
N PRO A 240 -6.70 -24.62 -13.45
CA PRO A 240 -5.29 -24.94 -13.65
C PRO A 240 -4.41 -24.47 -12.51
N SER A 241 -3.26 -25.10 -12.30
CA SER A 241 -2.20 -24.52 -11.47
C SER A 241 -1.56 -23.33 -12.19
N ASP A 242 -1.14 -22.34 -11.45
CA ASP A 242 -0.51 -21.13 -11.99
C ASP A 242 0.68 -20.68 -11.15
N TRP A 243 1.52 -19.80 -11.70
CA TRP A 243 2.69 -19.27 -11.04
C TRP A 243 3.05 -17.86 -11.55
N GLY A 244 3.90 -17.18 -10.80
CA GLY A 244 4.42 -15.86 -11.18
C GLY A 244 5.77 -15.58 -10.56
N LEU A 245 6.48 -14.65 -11.13
CA LEU A 245 7.79 -14.19 -10.66
C LEU A 245 7.83 -12.66 -10.71
N LEU A 246 8.33 -12.05 -9.64
CA LEU A 246 8.69 -10.64 -9.58
C LEU A 246 10.18 -10.53 -9.27
N VAL A 247 10.87 -9.65 -9.99
CA VAL A 247 12.23 -9.24 -9.68
C VAL A 247 12.32 -7.73 -9.74
N GLY A 248 13.09 -7.16 -8.83
CA GLY A 248 13.24 -5.70 -8.79
C GLY A 248 14.49 -5.27 -8.04
N GLY A 249 14.73 -3.99 -8.07
CA GLY A 249 15.83 -3.37 -7.37
C GLY A 249 15.60 -1.91 -7.07
N GLU A 250 16.32 -1.44 -6.07
CA GLU A 250 16.33 -0.05 -5.63
C GLU A 250 17.77 0.44 -5.51
N LEU A 251 17.98 1.66 -5.95
CA LEU A 251 19.20 2.42 -5.68
C LEU A 251 18.81 3.71 -4.98
N SER A 252 19.31 3.90 -3.76
CA SER A 252 19.08 5.10 -2.95
C SER A 252 20.41 5.82 -2.70
N LEU A 253 20.44 7.12 -3.00
CA LEU A 253 21.51 8.03 -2.62
C LEU A 253 20.98 8.95 -1.53
N TYR A 254 21.66 9.05 -0.41
CA TYR A 254 21.20 9.88 0.70
C TYR A 254 22.33 10.65 1.39
N GLN A 255 21.94 11.76 2.02
CA GLN A 255 22.85 12.57 2.83
C GLN A 255 22.70 12.17 4.30
N LYS A 256 23.78 11.66 4.92
CA LYS A 256 23.78 11.02 6.25
C LYS A 256 23.19 11.87 7.39
N ASN A 257 23.35 13.18 7.34
CA ASN A 257 22.94 14.09 8.43
C ASN A 257 21.80 15.00 8.03
N ARG A 258 21.09 14.68 6.95
CA ARG A 258 19.93 15.45 6.45
C ARG A 258 18.88 14.51 5.89
N ALA A 259 17.67 15.02 5.73
CA ALA A 259 16.58 14.27 5.11
C ALA A 259 16.67 14.18 3.57
N ASN A 260 17.82 14.54 2.97
CA ASN A 260 18.00 14.56 1.52
C ASN A 260 18.28 13.16 0.98
N TYR A 261 17.47 12.73 0.03
CA TYR A 261 17.64 11.45 -0.64
C TYR A 261 17.08 11.47 -2.06
N LEU A 262 17.51 10.50 -2.86
CA LEU A 262 16.96 10.14 -4.16
C LEU A 262 16.91 8.61 -4.26
N ASN A 263 15.73 8.05 -4.42
CA ASN A 263 15.49 6.63 -4.67
C ASN A 263 15.09 6.40 -6.12
N LEU A 264 15.64 5.38 -6.73
CA LEU A 264 15.28 4.86 -8.05
C LEU A 264 14.86 3.41 -7.90
N PHE A 265 13.67 3.06 -8.42
CA PHE A 265 13.09 1.72 -8.39
C PHE A 265 12.95 1.17 -9.79
N LEU A 266 13.25 -0.13 -9.94
CA LEU A 266 13.01 -0.91 -11.15
C LEU A 266 12.31 -2.20 -10.75
N LYS A 267 11.23 -2.58 -11.46
CA LYS A 267 10.51 -3.82 -11.25
C LYS A 267 10.10 -4.45 -12.59
N TYR A 268 10.24 -5.76 -12.65
CA TYR A 268 9.63 -6.61 -13.65
C TYR A 268 8.87 -7.72 -12.96
N ALA A 269 7.66 -7.99 -13.42
CA ALA A 269 6.89 -9.12 -12.94
C ALA A 269 6.20 -9.86 -14.10
N THR A 270 5.87 -11.14 -13.87
CA THR A 270 5.12 -11.97 -14.82
C THR A 270 4.20 -12.94 -14.08
N GLY A 271 3.13 -13.33 -14.75
CA GLY A 271 2.15 -14.27 -14.22
C GLY A 271 1.44 -13.73 -12.97
N LEU A 272 1.23 -14.58 -11.97
CA LEU A 272 0.56 -14.23 -10.71
C LEU A 272 1.23 -13.13 -9.89
N ALA A 273 2.46 -12.74 -10.22
CA ALA A 273 3.19 -11.71 -9.52
C ALA A 273 3.06 -10.32 -10.15
N THR A 274 2.32 -10.18 -11.25
CA THR A 274 1.99 -8.88 -11.84
C THR A 274 0.92 -8.18 -11.00
N VAL A 275 0.80 -6.87 -11.17
CA VAL A 275 -0.02 -5.98 -10.34
C VAL A 275 0.35 -6.05 -8.86
N ASP A 276 -0.53 -5.56 -7.98
CA ASP A 276 -0.24 -5.56 -6.55
C ASP A 276 -0.60 -6.91 -5.91
N GLU A 277 -0.06 -7.15 -4.74
CA GLU A 277 -0.18 -8.42 -4.01
C GLU A 277 -1.62 -8.94 -3.84
N LEU A 278 -2.59 -8.02 -3.75
CA LEU A 278 -4.00 -8.34 -3.49
C LEU A 278 -4.83 -8.56 -4.75
N GLU A 279 -4.22 -8.66 -5.91
CA GLU A 279 -4.94 -8.81 -7.18
C GLU A 279 -4.52 -10.05 -7.97
N ILE A 280 -5.38 -10.44 -8.90
CA ILE A 280 -5.12 -11.45 -9.91
C ILE A 280 -5.13 -10.73 -11.28
N PRO A 281 -4.08 -10.89 -12.10
CA PRO A 281 -3.88 -10.09 -13.30
C PRO A 281 -4.73 -10.50 -14.51
N THR A 282 -5.83 -11.22 -14.30
CA THR A 282 -6.81 -11.52 -15.34
C THR A 282 -8.20 -11.65 -14.74
N LYS A 283 -9.20 -11.18 -15.45
CA LYS A 283 -10.62 -11.33 -15.10
C LYS A 283 -11.41 -12.10 -16.16
N ALA A 284 -10.77 -12.44 -17.28
CA ALA A 284 -11.46 -13.00 -18.42
C ALA A 284 -12.00 -14.41 -18.13
N SER A 285 -11.22 -15.28 -17.48
CA SER A 285 -11.65 -16.64 -17.19
C SER A 285 -10.89 -17.24 -15.99
N LEU A 286 -11.63 -17.92 -15.10
CA LEU A 286 -11.05 -18.74 -14.04
C LEU A 286 -10.24 -19.93 -14.57
N MET A 287 -10.50 -20.34 -15.82
CA MET A 287 -9.85 -21.48 -16.50
C MET A 287 -8.52 -21.09 -17.14
N GLU A 288 -8.24 -19.81 -17.26
CA GLU A 288 -7.01 -19.33 -17.89
C GLU A 288 -5.89 -19.18 -16.87
N LYS A 289 -4.66 -19.20 -17.40
CA LYS A 289 -3.46 -18.94 -16.63
C LYS A 289 -3.03 -17.51 -16.82
N THR A 290 -2.41 -16.94 -15.80
CA THR A 290 -1.83 -15.60 -15.87
C THR A 290 -0.47 -15.55 -16.58
N ALA A 291 -0.05 -16.63 -17.25
CA ALA A 291 1.29 -16.78 -17.83
C ALA A 291 1.62 -15.73 -18.91
N GLY A 292 0.61 -15.11 -19.54
CA GLY A 292 0.76 -14.01 -20.49
C GLY A 292 0.97 -12.64 -19.86
N SER A 293 0.70 -12.50 -18.56
CA SER A 293 0.80 -11.21 -17.88
C SER A 293 2.25 -10.77 -17.68
N HIS A 294 2.49 -9.49 -17.94
CA HIS A 294 3.79 -8.85 -17.73
C HIS A 294 3.63 -7.44 -17.17
N GLU A 295 4.52 -7.06 -16.27
CA GLU A 295 4.58 -5.71 -15.73
C GLU A 295 6.02 -5.21 -15.73
N TYR A 296 6.20 -3.98 -16.21
CA TYR A 296 7.44 -3.22 -16.12
C TYR A 296 7.18 -1.94 -15.39
N LEU A 297 8.00 -1.62 -14.40
CA LEU A 297 7.85 -0.41 -13.60
C LEU A 297 9.20 0.27 -13.38
N VAL A 298 9.20 1.58 -13.55
CA VAL A 298 10.27 2.49 -13.12
C VAL A 298 9.65 3.50 -12.18
N GLY A 299 10.24 3.67 -11.00
CA GLY A 299 9.77 4.64 -10.00
C GLY A 299 10.90 5.50 -9.45
N THR A 300 10.56 6.67 -8.94
CA THR A 300 11.50 7.54 -8.24
C THR A 300 10.81 8.26 -7.09
N SER A 301 11.55 8.43 -5.99
CA SER A 301 11.14 9.20 -4.81
C SER A 301 12.33 10.04 -4.36
N ALA A 302 12.12 11.34 -4.08
CA ALA A 302 13.19 12.22 -3.65
C ALA A 302 12.72 13.25 -2.63
N ASN A 303 13.60 13.61 -1.72
CA ASN A 303 13.49 14.78 -0.87
C ASN A 303 14.78 15.59 -0.92
N TYR A 304 14.65 16.88 -1.13
CA TYR A 304 15.77 17.83 -1.09
C TYR A 304 15.40 19.03 -0.23
N GLU A 305 16.20 19.30 0.81
CA GLU A 305 16.02 20.44 1.70
C GLU A 305 17.29 21.30 1.74
N ALA A 306 17.13 22.60 1.50
CA ALA A 306 18.22 23.56 1.53
C ALA A 306 17.72 24.93 2.07
N GLY A 307 18.28 25.37 3.21
CA GLY A 307 17.86 26.62 3.84
C GLY A 307 16.39 26.60 4.22
N ASP A 308 15.60 27.52 3.67
CA ASP A 308 14.17 27.62 3.92
C ASP A 308 13.31 26.96 2.84
N TRP A 309 13.90 26.13 2.00
CA TRP A 309 13.22 25.44 0.91
C TRP A 309 13.32 23.93 1.04
N GLY A 310 12.23 23.28 0.72
CA GLY A 310 12.14 21.84 0.54
C GLY A 310 11.49 21.49 -0.79
N LEU A 311 11.82 20.34 -1.34
CA LEU A 311 11.19 19.75 -2.53
C LEU A 311 11.01 18.26 -2.31
N LEU A 312 9.78 17.80 -2.31
CA LEU A 312 9.46 16.40 -2.47
C LEU A 312 9.10 16.11 -3.94
N TRP A 313 9.59 14.99 -4.46
CA TRP A 313 9.27 14.51 -5.79
C TRP A 313 8.95 13.01 -5.73
N GLY A 314 7.84 12.62 -6.35
CA GLY A 314 7.45 11.24 -6.56
C GLY A 314 6.99 11.03 -7.99
N SER A 315 7.41 9.93 -8.62
CA SER A 315 6.99 9.60 -9.98
C SER A 315 7.07 8.10 -10.23
N TYR A 316 6.21 7.57 -11.10
CA TYR A 316 6.36 6.25 -11.68
C TYR A 316 5.87 6.20 -13.12
N ALA A 317 6.42 5.27 -13.87
CA ALA A 317 5.92 4.81 -15.15
C ALA A 317 5.74 3.29 -15.08
N ARG A 318 4.60 2.79 -15.51
CA ARG A 318 4.23 1.38 -15.48
C ARG A 318 3.67 0.97 -16.83
N TYR A 319 4.11 -0.15 -17.34
CA TYR A 319 3.50 -0.82 -18.47
C TYR A 319 3.02 -2.20 -18.03
N PHE A 320 1.74 -2.45 -18.16
CA PHE A 320 1.08 -3.68 -17.77
C PHE A 320 0.37 -4.29 -18.97
N VAL A 321 0.51 -5.60 -19.12
CA VAL A 321 -0.19 -6.45 -20.07
C VAL A 321 -0.75 -7.62 -19.27
N ASP A 322 -2.01 -7.90 -19.39
CA ASP A 322 -2.61 -9.05 -18.72
C ASP A 322 -2.46 -10.37 -19.52
N ALA A 323 -3.22 -11.39 -19.15
CA ALA A 323 -3.13 -12.72 -19.76
C ALA A 323 -4.17 -12.96 -20.85
N ASP A 324 -5.13 -12.09 -21.05
CA ASP A 324 -6.08 -12.17 -22.15
C ASP A 324 -5.77 -11.14 -23.26
N ASP A 325 -6.41 -11.27 -24.40
CA ASP A 325 -6.14 -10.43 -25.57
C ASP A 325 -7.47 -10.20 -26.31
N ASN A 326 -8.04 -9.02 -26.15
CA ASN A 326 -9.29 -8.64 -26.79
C ASN A 326 -9.28 -7.17 -27.24
N ILE A 327 -10.22 -6.78 -28.10
CA ILE A 327 -10.25 -5.44 -28.68
C ILE A 327 -10.58 -4.34 -27.65
N TYR A 328 -11.26 -4.71 -26.56
CA TYR A 328 -11.62 -3.82 -25.45
C TYR A 328 -10.66 -3.95 -24.26
N ASP A 329 -9.45 -4.38 -24.55
CA ASP A 329 -8.36 -4.63 -23.62
C ASP A 329 -7.90 -3.31 -22.95
N TYR A 330 -8.74 -2.80 -22.07
CA TYR A 330 -8.56 -1.48 -21.46
C TYR A 330 -7.70 -1.54 -20.20
N ASP A 331 -7.52 -2.72 -19.64
CA ASP A 331 -6.64 -2.96 -18.50
C ASP A 331 -5.19 -3.19 -18.91
N ASP A 332 -4.91 -3.65 -20.12
CA ASP A 332 -3.59 -3.54 -20.73
C ASP A 332 -3.24 -2.09 -20.98
N ARG A 333 -2.21 -1.57 -20.31
CA ARG A 333 -2.00 -0.13 -20.31
C ARG A 333 -0.62 0.35 -19.93
N PHE A 334 -0.30 1.52 -20.41
CA PHE A 334 0.75 2.35 -19.88
C PHE A 334 0.16 3.37 -18.90
N GLU A 335 0.78 3.50 -17.73
CA GLU A 335 0.47 4.51 -16.72
C GLU A 335 1.70 5.37 -16.42
N PHE A 336 1.47 6.66 -16.22
CA PHE A 336 2.47 7.59 -15.73
C PHE A 336 1.85 8.54 -14.73
N ALA A 337 2.48 8.68 -13.56
CA ALA A 337 2.16 9.74 -12.62
C ALA A 337 3.42 10.41 -12.08
N THR A 338 3.35 11.72 -11.89
CA THR A 338 4.40 12.50 -11.25
C THR A 338 3.81 13.58 -10.36
N VAL A 339 4.42 13.79 -9.21
CA VAL A 339 4.02 14.79 -8.21
C VAL A 339 5.26 15.52 -7.75
N LEU A 340 5.18 16.86 -7.77
CA LEU A 340 6.17 17.76 -7.22
C LEU A 340 5.55 18.59 -6.11
N ARG A 341 6.15 18.61 -4.92
CA ARG A 341 5.70 19.39 -3.76
C ARG A 341 6.81 20.31 -3.25
N PRO A 342 6.99 21.50 -3.84
CA PRO A 342 7.81 22.55 -3.25
C PRO A 342 7.23 23.00 -1.91
N THR A 343 8.11 23.25 -0.95
CA THR A 343 7.79 23.75 0.38
C THR A 343 8.65 24.97 0.70
N TYR A 344 8.04 26.04 1.16
CA TYR A 344 8.75 27.17 1.77
C TYR A 344 8.51 27.14 3.29
N PHE A 345 9.58 26.94 4.05
CA PHE A 345 9.57 26.96 5.51
C PHE A 345 9.62 28.42 6.00
N VAL A 346 8.44 29.01 6.24
CA VAL A 346 8.32 30.40 6.72
C VAL A 346 8.98 30.55 8.09
N ASN A 347 8.78 29.55 8.94
CA ASN A 347 9.46 29.37 10.25
C ASN A 347 9.40 27.89 10.66
N GLU A 348 9.82 27.59 11.89
CA GLU A 348 9.86 26.22 12.42
C GLU A 348 8.50 25.50 12.37
N ASN A 349 7.39 26.22 12.55
CA ASN A 349 6.06 25.63 12.71
C ASN A 349 5.08 25.98 11.59
N PHE A 350 5.40 26.94 10.72
CA PHE A 350 4.52 27.32 9.63
C PHE A 350 5.22 27.18 8.28
N HIS A 351 4.64 26.37 7.42
CA HIS A 351 5.15 26.07 6.08
C HIS A 351 4.11 26.40 5.03
N LEU A 352 4.55 26.87 3.87
CA LEU A 352 3.72 27.02 2.70
C LEU A 352 4.12 25.95 1.68
N LEU A 353 3.24 24.97 1.50
CA LEU A 353 3.42 23.92 0.50
C LEU A 353 2.62 24.28 -0.75
N THR A 354 3.20 24.01 -1.90
CA THR A 354 2.48 23.92 -3.17
C THR A 354 2.68 22.53 -3.74
N GLU A 355 1.73 22.07 -4.54
CA GLU A 355 1.84 20.78 -5.21
C GLU A 355 1.34 20.88 -6.64
N ALA A 356 2.05 20.23 -7.56
CA ALA A 356 1.62 20.04 -8.93
C ALA A 356 1.78 18.57 -9.30
N SER A 357 0.75 18.00 -9.92
CA SER A 357 0.77 16.60 -10.37
C SER A 357 0.21 16.43 -11.76
N VAL A 358 0.70 15.40 -12.43
CA VAL A 358 0.20 14.94 -13.74
C VAL A 358 -0.03 13.45 -13.66
N GLN A 359 -1.15 12.99 -14.19
CA GLN A 359 -1.49 11.60 -14.37
C GLN A 359 -1.85 11.35 -15.84
N VAL A 360 -1.35 10.27 -16.41
CA VAL A 360 -1.63 9.85 -17.79
C VAL A 360 -1.87 8.35 -17.80
N LEU A 361 -2.97 7.94 -18.40
CA LEU A 361 -3.30 6.56 -18.68
C LEU A 361 -3.41 6.36 -20.20
N ARG A 362 -2.78 5.33 -20.73
CA ARG A 362 -2.90 4.95 -22.14
C ARG A 362 -3.21 3.46 -22.23
N PRO A 363 -4.49 3.08 -22.33
CA PRO A 363 -4.90 1.71 -22.60
C PRO A 363 -4.42 1.24 -23.96
N ASN A 364 -4.21 -0.07 -24.12
CA ASN A 364 -3.87 -0.69 -25.41
C ASN A 364 -5.12 -0.89 -26.26
N GLY A 365 -6.25 -1.28 -25.66
CA GLY A 365 -7.52 -1.49 -26.34
C GLY A 365 -8.33 -0.20 -26.57
N ILE A 366 -9.44 -0.34 -27.23
CA ILE A 366 -10.42 0.75 -27.40
C ILE A 366 -11.35 0.83 -26.18
N SER A 367 -11.74 2.03 -25.83
CA SER A 367 -12.69 2.27 -24.75
C SER A 367 -14.06 1.65 -25.07
N PRO A 368 -14.66 0.87 -24.15
CA PRO A 368 -16.02 0.37 -24.35
C PRO A 368 -17.08 1.48 -24.35
N VAL A 369 -16.74 2.66 -23.84
CA VAL A 369 -17.66 3.82 -23.75
C VAL A 369 -17.57 4.68 -25.00
N THR A 370 -16.36 5.14 -25.36
CA THR A 370 -16.16 6.06 -26.49
C THR A 370 -16.01 5.34 -27.84
N GLN A 371 -15.66 4.04 -27.82
CA GLN A 371 -15.29 3.22 -28.99
C GLN A 371 -14.03 3.75 -29.73
N GLU A 372 -13.18 4.49 -29.00
CA GLU A 372 -11.94 5.08 -29.51
C GLU A 372 -10.76 4.71 -28.62
N HIS A 373 -9.54 5.00 -29.06
CA HIS A 373 -8.33 4.91 -28.24
C HIS A 373 -8.21 6.14 -27.37
N ASP A 374 -8.69 6.05 -26.15
CA ASP A 374 -8.67 7.15 -25.18
C ASP A 374 -7.28 7.31 -24.55
N ILE A 375 -6.93 8.54 -24.18
CA ILE A 375 -5.75 8.86 -23.34
C ILE A 375 -6.23 9.72 -22.18
N PRO A 376 -6.79 9.11 -21.13
CA PRO A 376 -7.19 9.82 -19.91
C PRO A 376 -6.02 10.57 -19.27
N MET A 377 -6.22 11.85 -18.99
CA MET A 377 -5.23 12.72 -18.38
C MET A 377 -5.84 13.57 -17.29
N ALA A 378 -5.11 13.75 -16.19
CA ALA A 378 -5.46 14.69 -15.14
C ALA A 378 -4.22 15.51 -14.72
N PHE A 379 -4.45 16.78 -14.46
CA PHE A 379 -3.48 17.72 -13.88
C PHE A 379 -4.08 18.34 -12.64
N GLN A 380 -3.36 18.32 -11.51
CA GLN A 380 -3.80 18.94 -10.27
C GLN A 380 -2.76 19.94 -9.78
N PHE A 381 -3.26 21.05 -9.26
CA PHE A 381 -2.46 22.04 -8.55
C PHE A 381 -3.09 22.33 -7.18
N ALA A 382 -2.25 22.41 -6.14
CA ALA A 382 -2.70 22.70 -4.78
C ALA A 382 -1.79 23.71 -4.08
N ILE A 383 -2.39 24.49 -3.16
CA ILE A 383 -1.69 25.37 -2.21
C ILE A 383 -2.13 24.92 -0.81
N MET A 384 -1.16 24.70 0.07
CA MET A 384 -1.39 24.08 1.38
C MET A 384 -0.60 24.81 2.49
N PRO A 385 -1.12 25.91 3.05
CA PRO A 385 -0.61 26.46 4.32
C PRO A 385 -0.67 25.37 5.39
N THR A 386 0.45 25.12 6.08
CA THR A 386 0.61 23.96 6.97
C THR A 386 1.21 24.39 8.29
N LEU A 387 0.58 23.98 9.38
CA LEU A 387 1.16 24.01 10.72
C LEU A 387 1.82 22.66 11.00
N ALA A 388 3.08 22.63 11.38
CA ALA A 388 3.86 21.42 11.66
C ALA A 388 4.58 21.50 13.01
N ALA A 389 4.94 20.37 13.57
CA ALA A 389 5.64 20.29 14.86
C ALA A 389 7.09 20.81 14.80
N SER A 390 7.72 20.75 13.62
CA SER A 390 9.10 21.18 13.40
C SER A 390 9.31 21.54 11.93
N LYS A 391 10.45 22.12 11.59
CA LYS A 391 10.87 22.36 10.20
C LYS A 391 11.24 21.05 9.52
N GLY A 392 10.77 20.85 8.27
CA GLY A 392 11.09 19.69 7.43
C GLY A 392 9.90 19.22 6.60
N SER A 393 10.19 18.62 5.46
CA SER A 393 9.18 18.10 4.51
C SER A 393 8.37 16.93 5.14
N TYR A 394 8.99 16.17 6.02
CA TYR A 394 8.38 15.05 6.74
C TYR A 394 7.98 15.38 8.19
N ALA A 395 8.00 16.67 8.59
CA ALA A 395 7.61 17.04 9.94
C ALA A 395 6.16 16.67 10.26
N ARG A 396 5.98 15.88 11.33
CA ARG A 396 4.68 15.43 11.85
C ARG A 396 4.64 15.58 13.38
N PRO A 397 3.47 15.77 14.01
CA PRO A 397 2.16 15.97 13.37
C PRO A 397 2.10 17.27 12.59
N HIS A 398 1.17 17.31 11.62
CA HIS A 398 0.87 18.54 10.92
C HIS A 398 -0.64 18.73 10.64
N LEU A 399 -1.04 19.97 10.47
CA LEU A 399 -2.38 20.38 10.04
C LEU A 399 -2.24 21.20 8.76
N ARG A 400 -2.83 20.71 7.67
CA ARG A 400 -2.87 21.37 6.35
C ARG A 400 -4.24 21.99 6.10
N PHE A 401 -4.27 23.24 5.71
CA PHE A 401 -5.39 23.80 4.97
C PHE A 401 -5.10 23.61 3.48
N ILE A 402 -6.06 23.11 2.72
CA ILE A 402 -5.84 22.69 1.34
C ILE A 402 -6.78 23.47 0.44
N VAL A 403 -6.24 24.06 -0.62
CA VAL A 403 -7.00 24.57 -1.76
C VAL A 403 -6.40 23.94 -3.00
N ALA A 404 -7.18 23.16 -3.72
CA ALA A 404 -6.72 22.43 -4.90
C ALA A 404 -7.70 22.59 -6.07
N THR A 405 -7.15 22.50 -7.27
CA THR A 405 -7.92 22.45 -8.52
C THR A 405 -7.36 21.32 -9.38
N THR A 406 -8.23 20.46 -9.87
CA THR A 406 -7.91 19.37 -10.79
C THR A 406 -8.57 19.62 -12.13
N PHE A 407 -7.80 19.52 -13.20
CA PHE A 407 -8.26 19.55 -14.58
C PHE A 407 -8.13 18.15 -15.17
N GLN A 408 -9.14 17.72 -15.92
CA GLN A 408 -9.14 16.46 -16.64
C GLN A 408 -9.63 16.65 -18.06
N ASN A 409 -9.17 15.82 -19.00
CA ASN A 409 -9.67 15.79 -20.38
C ASN A 409 -10.96 14.98 -20.51
N ASP A 410 -11.55 14.97 -21.70
CA ASP A 410 -12.79 14.27 -21.96
C ASP A 410 -12.63 12.76 -21.84
N ASP A 411 -11.48 12.20 -22.23
CA ASP A 411 -11.18 10.78 -22.07
C ASP A 411 -11.13 10.36 -20.58
N ALA A 412 -10.60 11.21 -19.72
CA ALA A 412 -10.61 10.97 -18.28
C ALA A 412 -12.02 11.03 -17.69
N ARG A 413 -12.89 11.88 -18.22
CA ARG A 413 -14.31 11.93 -17.85
C ARG A 413 -15.04 10.64 -18.20
N ALA A 414 -14.69 10.03 -19.33
CA ALA A 414 -15.29 8.78 -19.79
C ALA A 414 -14.95 7.56 -18.89
N LEU A 415 -13.99 7.69 -17.96
CA LEU A 415 -13.73 6.67 -16.93
C LEU A 415 -14.82 6.60 -15.85
N PHE A 416 -15.68 7.59 -15.75
CA PHE A 416 -16.71 7.69 -14.72
C PHE A 416 -18.11 7.53 -15.32
N ALA A 417 -19.03 6.94 -14.54
CA ALA A 417 -20.42 6.81 -14.95
C ALA A 417 -21.05 8.18 -15.27
N GLU A 418 -22.03 8.22 -16.17
CA GLU A 418 -22.66 9.47 -16.63
C GLU A 418 -23.25 10.30 -15.48
N GLU A 419 -23.78 9.64 -14.45
CA GLU A 419 -24.37 10.28 -13.27
C GLU A 419 -23.32 10.74 -12.24
N ASP A 420 -22.08 10.34 -12.38
CA ASP A 420 -20.99 10.73 -11.47
C ASP A 420 -20.59 12.19 -11.73
N PRO A 421 -20.51 13.04 -10.70
CA PRO A 421 -20.05 14.42 -10.88
C PRO A 421 -18.70 14.55 -11.59
N ARG A 422 -17.85 13.52 -11.49
CA ARG A 422 -16.53 13.49 -12.16
C ARG A 422 -16.63 13.38 -13.69
N SER A 423 -17.72 12.81 -14.23
CA SER A 423 -17.98 12.75 -15.66
C SER A 423 -18.49 14.09 -16.21
N GLN A 424 -19.06 14.95 -15.36
CA GLN A 424 -19.82 16.14 -15.78
C GLN A 424 -18.93 17.35 -16.09
N TYR A 425 -17.75 17.46 -15.45
CA TYR A 425 -16.93 18.65 -15.51
C TYR A 425 -15.47 18.32 -15.78
N ASN A 426 -14.78 19.20 -16.55
CA ASN A 426 -13.34 19.08 -16.79
C ASN A 426 -12.51 19.71 -15.65
N ARG A 427 -13.15 20.40 -14.72
CA ARG A 427 -12.51 21.06 -13.58
C ARG A 427 -13.21 20.70 -12.28
N HIS A 428 -12.41 20.34 -11.26
CA HIS A 428 -12.88 20.04 -9.92
C HIS A 428 -12.06 20.83 -8.91
N ASP A 429 -12.74 21.63 -8.10
CA ASP A 429 -12.13 22.42 -7.04
C ASP A 429 -12.33 21.71 -5.69
N TYR A 430 -11.34 21.80 -4.81
CA TYR A 430 -11.34 21.21 -3.49
C TYR A 430 -10.84 22.20 -2.46
N VAL A 431 -11.54 22.31 -1.33
CA VAL A 431 -11.10 23.03 -0.14
C VAL A 431 -11.23 22.11 1.05
N GLY A 432 -10.17 21.95 1.83
CA GLY A 432 -10.18 21.01 2.94
C GLY A 432 -9.21 21.33 4.06
N LEU A 433 -9.37 20.58 5.13
CA LEU A 433 -8.45 20.50 6.26
C LEU A 433 -8.01 19.06 6.43
N LEU A 434 -6.72 18.83 6.62
CA LEU A 434 -6.14 17.51 6.86
C LEU A 434 -5.17 17.57 8.04
N ALA A 435 -5.39 16.73 9.05
CA ALA A 435 -4.42 16.42 10.08
C ALA A 435 -3.75 15.08 9.75
N GLU A 436 -2.42 15.02 9.86
CA GLU A 436 -1.66 13.80 9.68
C GLU A 436 -0.57 13.69 10.76
N TRP A 437 -0.40 12.50 11.29
CA TRP A 437 0.63 12.20 12.29
C TRP A 437 1.22 10.82 12.10
N TRP A 438 2.46 10.64 12.53
CA TRP A 438 3.07 9.35 12.80
C TRP A 438 4.10 9.47 13.92
N PHE A 439 4.19 8.45 14.72
CA PHE A 439 5.22 8.24 15.71
C PHE A 439 5.32 6.75 16.04
N ASN A 440 6.53 6.22 16.12
CA ASN A 440 6.79 4.79 16.36
C ASN A 440 5.92 3.84 15.52
N SER A 441 5.56 4.23 14.32
CA SER A 441 4.66 3.47 13.46
C SER A 441 5.42 2.42 12.67
N SER A 442 4.91 1.18 12.62
CA SER A 442 5.44 0.08 11.82
C SER A 442 5.40 0.36 10.30
N ARG A 443 4.62 1.36 9.87
CA ARG A 443 4.54 1.77 8.46
C ARG A 443 5.81 2.49 7.98
N TYR A 444 6.55 3.15 8.89
CA TYR A 444 7.67 4.01 8.58
C TYR A 444 8.92 3.70 9.44
N GLN A 445 9.09 2.45 9.81
CA GLN A 445 10.28 1.95 10.55
C GLN A 445 11.28 1.27 9.63
#